data_63fd8a6aebb5b18df5e93ba7bc725919
#
_entry.id   63fd8a6aebb5b18df5e93ba7bc725919
#
_cell.length_a   1.000
_cell.length_b   1.000
_cell.length_c   1.000
_cell.angle_alpha   90.00
_cell.angle_beta   90.00
_cell.angle_gamma   90.00
#
_symmetry.space_group_name_H-M   'P 1'
#
loop_
_entity.id
_entity.type
_entity.pdbx_description
1 polymer ?
#
loop_
_entity_poly.entity_id
_entity_poly.type
_entity_poly.pdbx_seq_one_letter_code
_entity_poly.pdbx_strand_id
1 'polypeptide(L)'
;MESNHNYTYQQLAAFAEAVFLKMGCTDSDAALATKVLLSADLRGIDSHGIARLVGYVRLWEIGRINATPNIKVVHETPSTAVIDGDRGLGLIVAPRAMEIAMEKAKQVGTGWVSVKNSNHFGIAGYHAMMALEQEMIGIAMTNASALVAPTYAAEKLLGTNPIAVAIPAGQEAPFVADFATTTAANGKLEIAQRNNISIPLGWAQDAEGNATQDANILKKGGALLPLGSEKEQGSHKGYALGSIVDIFSAVLSGASFGPWAPPFPAYVPMPENMPGEGLGHFIGAMRIDAFRPAADFKSNMDLWLHRFRNATPASGHEQVYVAGDIERAMEKERMQKGIPLVGAVQNDLKALAEKMSLSFTI
;
A
#
# COMPACT_ATOMS: atom_id res chain seq x y z
N MET A 1 20.66 -9.09 21.19
CA MET A 1 20.22 -8.23 20.06
C MET A 1 20.68 -8.91 18.80
N GLU A 2 19.77 -9.49 18.03
CA GLU A 2 20.12 -10.01 16.71
C GLU A 2 20.54 -8.81 15.84
N SER A 3 21.71 -8.88 15.23
CA SER A 3 22.24 -7.81 14.40
C SER A 3 21.37 -7.64 13.16
N ASN A 4 20.90 -6.43 12.89
CA ASN A 4 20.36 -6.09 11.60
C ASN A 4 21.46 -6.32 10.56
N HIS A 5 21.16 -7.14 9.54
CA HIS A 5 22.05 -7.33 8.42
C HIS A 5 21.49 -6.57 7.21
N ASN A 6 22.37 -5.84 6.52
CA ASN A 6 22.00 -5.09 5.34
C ASN A 6 22.17 -5.94 4.09
N TYR A 7 21.14 -6.02 3.28
CA TYR A 7 21.14 -6.70 1.97
C TYR A 7 21.09 -5.67 0.86
N THR A 8 21.84 -5.90 -0.21
CA THR A 8 21.69 -5.06 -1.39
C THR A 8 20.31 -5.26 -2.03
N TYR A 9 19.81 -4.25 -2.74
CA TYR A 9 18.58 -4.39 -3.53
C TYR A 9 18.65 -5.59 -4.48
N GLN A 10 19.79 -5.81 -5.13
CA GLN A 10 20.01 -6.90 -6.08
C GLN A 10 19.89 -8.28 -5.44
N GLN A 11 20.41 -8.45 -4.22
CA GLN A 11 20.29 -9.72 -3.49
C GLN A 11 18.82 -10.04 -3.17
N LEU A 12 18.08 -9.06 -2.64
CA LEU A 12 16.67 -9.24 -2.32
C LEU A 12 15.82 -9.39 -3.58
N ALA A 13 16.14 -8.66 -4.64
CA ALA A 13 15.42 -8.76 -5.91
C ALA A 13 15.59 -10.15 -6.55
N ALA A 14 16.80 -10.65 -6.62
CA ALA A 14 17.06 -11.99 -7.16
C ALA A 14 16.29 -13.09 -6.38
N PHE A 15 16.23 -12.97 -5.06
CA PHE A 15 15.48 -13.91 -4.23
C PHE A 15 13.97 -13.78 -4.43
N ALA A 16 13.42 -12.57 -4.37
CA ALA A 16 11.98 -12.34 -4.52
C ALA A 16 11.48 -12.79 -5.91
N GLU A 17 12.24 -12.48 -6.96
CA GLU A 17 11.93 -12.89 -8.34
C GLU A 17 11.94 -14.40 -8.48
N ALA A 18 12.95 -15.09 -7.93
CA ALA A 18 13.00 -16.55 -7.93
C ALA A 18 11.80 -17.18 -7.20
N VAL A 19 11.32 -16.55 -6.11
CA VAL A 19 10.10 -16.99 -5.40
C VAL A 19 8.88 -16.82 -6.29
N PHE A 20 8.67 -15.66 -6.94
CA PHE A 20 7.52 -15.44 -7.83
C PHE A 20 7.55 -16.36 -9.06
N LEU A 21 8.71 -16.61 -9.65
CA LEU A 21 8.88 -17.61 -10.71
C LEU A 21 8.48 -19.00 -10.23
N LYS A 22 8.89 -19.37 -9.01
CA LYS A 22 8.54 -20.68 -8.42
C LYS A 22 7.04 -20.80 -8.11
N MET A 23 6.34 -19.70 -7.85
CA MET A 23 4.88 -19.66 -7.77
C MET A 23 4.21 -19.87 -9.12
N GLY A 24 4.93 -19.74 -10.24
CA GLY A 24 4.42 -19.88 -11.60
C GLY A 24 4.16 -18.55 -12.33
N CYS A 25 4.60 -17.42 -11.80
CA CYS A 25 4.54 -16.16 -12.53
C CYS A 25 5.39 -16.21 -13.80
N THR A 26 5.00 -15.45 -14.84
CA THR A 26 5.86 -15.23 -16.00
C THR A 26 7.10 -14.42 -15.61
N ASP A 27 8.17 -14.47 -16.40
CA ASP A 27 9.39 -13.69 -16.12
C ASP A 27 9.09 -12.19 -15.95
N SER A 28 8.25 -11.63 -16.82
CA SER A 28 7.86 -10.23 -16.75
C SER A 28 7.03 -9.88 -15.51
N ASP A 29 6.13 -10.77 -15.09
CA ASP A 29 5.29 -10.53 -13.93
C ASP A 29 6.07 -10.76 -12.62
N ALA A 30 7.00 -11.71 -12.58
CA ALA A 30 7.89 -11.92 -11.45
C ALA A 30 8.80 -10.70 -11.22
N ALA A 31 9.41 -10.17 -12.29
CA ALA A 31 10.21 -8.95 -12.23
C ALA A 31 9.39 -7.74 -11.78
N LEU A 32 8.17 -7.56 -12.33
CA LEU A 32 7.26 -6.48 -11.95
C LEU A 32 6.85 -6.59 -10.46
N ALA A 33 6.39 -7.76 -10.03
CA ALA A 33 6.00 -7.98 -8.64
C ALA A 33 7.16 -7.74 -7.66
N THR A 34 8.38 -8.14 -8.03
CA THR A 34 9.61 -7.89 -7.28
C THR A 34 9.90 -6.39 -7.16
N LYS A 35 9.82 -5.65 -8.27
CA LYS A 35 10.03 -4.18 -8.29
C LYS A 35 9.02 -3.47 -7.39
N VAL A 36 7.74 -3.82 -7.48
CA VAL A 36 6.68 -3.27 -6.62
C VAL A 36 6.93 -3.59 -5.15
N LEU A 37 7.23 -4.84 -4.83
CA LEU A 37 7.47 -5.29 -3.46
C LEU A 37 8.63 -4.55 -2.81
N LEU A 38 9.78 -4.51 -3.47
CA LEU A 38 11.01 -3.93 -2.91
C LEU A 38 11.02 -2.40 -2.93
N SER A 39 10.12 -1.76 -3.69
CA SER A 39 9.96 -0.31 -3.60
C SER A 39 9.55 0.13 -2.18
N ALA A 40 8.80 -0.71 -1.46
CA ALA A 40 8.44 -0.46 -0.07
C ALA A 40 9.68 -0.48 0.84
N ASP A 41 10.53 -1.51 0.71
CA ASP A 41 11.76 -1.61 1.49
C ASP A 41 12.70 -0.44 1.19
N LEU A 42 12.91 -0.09 -0.06
CA LEU A 42 13.75 1.05 -0.43
C LEU A 42 13.26 2.36 0.20
N ARG A 43 11.96 2.57 0.24
CA ARG A 43 11.33 3.79 0.76
C ARG A 43 11.12 3.78 2.29
N GLY A 44 11.64 2.77 3.01
CA GLY A 44 11.56 2.68 4.46
C GLY A 44 10.21 2.17 4.98
N ILE A 45 9.38 1.57 4.12
CA ILE A 45 8.06 1.02 4.48
C ILE A 45 8.16 -0.50 4.63
N ASP A 46 9.03 -0.97 5.52
CA ASP A 46 9.41 -2.38 5.71
C ASP A 46 8.23 -3.31 5.97
N SER A 47 7.13 -2.76 6.49
CA SER A 47 5.90 -3.51 6.75
C SER A 47 5.19 -4.00 5.48
N HIS A 48 5.51 -3.45 4.31
CA HIS A 48 4.89 -3.76 3.01
C HIS A 48 5.89 -4.27 1.97
N GLY A 49 7.17 -4.45 2.35
CA GLY A 49 8.24 -4.95 1.51
C GLY A 49 8.44 -6.46 1.58
N ILE A 50 9.70 -6.89 1.49
CA ILE A 50 10.11 -8.30 1.42
C ILE A 50 9.54 -9.16 2.55
N ALA A 51 9.27 -8.58 3.71
CA ALA A 51 8.62 -9.24 4.85
C ALA A 51 7.23 -9.80 4.52
N ARG A 52 6.57 -9.31 3.45
CA ARG A 52 5.26 -9.81 2.99
C ARG A 52 5.35 -11.01 2.04
N LEU A 53 6.54 -11.33 1.53
CA LEU A 53 6.73 -12.38 0.54
C LEU A 53 6.19 -13.74 1.02
N VAL A 54 6.46 -14.11 2.27
CA VAL A 54 5.93 -15.34 2.90
C VAL A 54 4.39 -15.36 2.90
N GLY A 55 3.76 -14.21 3.14
CA GLY A 55 2.31 -14.06 3.09
C GLY A 55 1.73 -14.34 1.71
N TYR A 56 2.34 -13.79 0.66
CA TYR A 56 1.91 -14.04 -0.72
C TYR A 56 2.05 -15.52 -1.10
N VAL A 57 3.17 -16.16 -0.74
CA VAL A 57 3.36 -17.59 -0.99
C VAL A 57 2.28 -18.43 -0.28
N ARG A 58 1.97 -18.14 0.99
CA ARG A 58 0.91 -18.85 1.73
C ARG A 58 -0.47 -18.68 1.08
N LEU A 59 -0.79 -17.48 0.59
CA LEU A 59 -2.04 -17.23 -0.13
C LEU A 59 -2.11 -17.97 -1.47
N TRP A 60 -0.98 -18.07 -2.17
CA TRP A 60 -0.86 -18.86 -3.40
C TRP A 60 -1.05 -20.36 -3.14
N GLU A 61 -0.41 -20.91 -2.11
CA GLU A 61 -0.51 -22.32 -1.72
C GLU A 61 -1.94 -22.78 -1.40
N ILE A 62 -2.73 -21.90 -0.80
CA ILE A 62 -4.15 -22.18 -0.51
C ILE A 62 -5.10 -21.79 -1.65
N GLY A 63 -4.56 -21.46 -2.84
CA GLY A 63 -5.33 -21.16 -4.05
C GLY A 63 -6.04 -19.80 -4.07
N ARG A 64 -5.69 -18.88 -3.17
CA ARG A 64 -6.25 -17.52 -3.16
C ARG A 64 -5.57 -16.57 -4.13
N ILE A 65 -4.37 -16.88 -4.59
CA ILE A 65 -3.62 -16.13 -5.60
C ILE A 65 -3.46 -16.97 -6.86
N ASN A 66 -3.84 -16.40 -8.00
CA ASN A 66 -3.50 -16.91 -9.32
C ASN A 66 -2.18 -16.26 -9.77
N ALA A 67 -1.14 -17.09 -9.99
CA ALA A 67 0.19 -16.61 -10.40
C ALA A 67 0.26 -16.16 -11.86
N THR A 68 -0.69 -16.62 -12.70
CA THR A 68 -0.79 -16.28 -14.13
C THR A 68 -2.16 -15.71 -14.45
N PRO A 69 -2.52 -14.53 -13.89
CA PRO A 69 -3.87 -13.99 -14.02
C PRO A 69 -4.16 -13.54 -15.45
N ASN A 70 -5.37 -13.86 -15.91
CA ASN A 70 -5.92 -13.34 -17.16
C ASN A 70 -6.70 -12.05 -16.87
N ILE A 71 -5.98 -10.95 -16.66
CA ILE A 71 -6.55 -9.63 -16.33
C ILE A 71 -7.39 -9.14 -17.51
N LYS A 72 -8.67 -8.78 -17.26
CA LYS A 72 -9.62 -8.39 -18.30
C LYS A 72 -10.31 -7.08 -17.97
N VAL A 73 -10.46 -6.23 -18.98
CA VAL A 73 -11.42 -5.12 -18.93
C VAL A 73 -12.82 -5.71 -19.07
N VAL A 74 -13.67 -5.52 -18.07
CA VAL A 74 -15.05 -6.06 -18.01
C VAL A 74 -16.10 -4.99 -18.31
N HIS A 75 -15.74 -3.72 -18.16
CA HIS A 75 -16.55 -2.58 -18.54
C HIS A 75 -15.63 -1.39 -18.81
N GLU A 76 -15.93 -0.56 -19.81
CA GLU A 76 -15.18 0.66 -20.08
C GLU A 76 -15.99 1.75 -20.76
N THR A 77 -15.54 2.98 -20.56
CA THR A 77 -15.91 4.19 -21.28
C THR A 77 -14.63 4.89 -21.78
N PRO A 78 -14.69 5.98 -22.50
CA PRO A 78 -13.47 6.70 -22.89
C PRO A 78 -12.53 7.05 -21.72
N SER A 79 -13.06 7.42 -20.54
CA SER A 79 -12.28 7.87 -19.37
C SER A 79 -12.25 6.89 -18.21
N THR A 80 -13.05 5.81 -18.23
CA THR A 80 -13.13 4.86 -17.11
C THR A 80 -12.98 3.42 -17.58
N ALA A 81 -12.56 2.53 -16.67
CA ALA A 81 -12.64 1.09 -16.86
C ALA A 81 -12.90 0.37 -15.52
N VAL A 82 -13.51 -0.81 -15.60
CA VAL A 82 -13.51 -1.81 -14.55
C VAL A 82 -12.73 -3.00 -15.06
N ILE A 83 -11.77 -3.48 -14.25
CA ILE A 83 -11.01 -4.67 -14.60
C ILE A 83 -11.24 -5.78 -13.58
N ASP A 84 -11.27 -7.02 -14.07
CA ASP A 84 -11.20 -8.23 -13.28
C ASP A 84 -9.75 -8.68 -13.19
N GLY A 85 -9.20 -8.73 -11.99
CA GLY A 85 -7.82 -9.11 -11.70
C GLY A 85 -7.57 -10.62 -11.67
N ASP A 86 -8.59 -11.45 -11.86
CA ASP A 86 -8.52 -12.92 -11.91
C ASP A 86 -7.74 -13.52 -10.71
N ARG A 87 -7.96 -13.00 -9.51
CA ARG A 87 -7.26 -13.36 -8.28
C ARG A 87 -5.73 -13.17 -8.36
N GLY A 88 -5.23 -12.36 -9.28
CA GLY A 88 -3.82 -12.07 -9.44
C GLY A 88 -3.21 -11.40 -8.21
N LEU A 89 -1.87 -11.45 -8.11
CA LEU A 89 -1.12 -10.62 -7.18
C LEU A 89 -1.45 -9.14 -7.44
N GLY A 90 -1.85 -8.40 -6.41
CA GLY A 90 -2.06 -6.96 -6.54
C GLY A 90 -0.81 -6.20 -7.01
N LEU A 91 0.38 -6.77 -6.74
CA LEU A 91 1.69 -6.30 -7.24
C LEU A 91 1.80 -6.34 -8.79
N ILE A 92 0.94 -7.12 -9.46
CA ILE A 92 0.85 -7.23 -10.92
C ILE A 92 -0.40 -6.50 -11.43
N VAL A 93 -1.53 -6.74 -10.79
CA VAL A 93 -2.84 -6.23 -11.22
C VAL A 93 -2.92 -4.70 -11.16
N ALA A 94 -2.43 -4.08 -10.08
CA ALA A 94 -2.53 -2.64 -9.91
C ALA A 94 -1.62 -1.84 -10.88
N PRO A 95 -0.38 -2.24 -11.18
CA PRO A 95 0.39 -1.62 -12.26
C PRO A 95 -0.33 -1.68 -13.61
N ARG A 96 -0.94 -2.82 -13.98
CA ARG A 96 -1.73 -2.94 -15.23
C ARG A 96 -2.93 -1.99 -15.24
N ALA A 97 -3.59 -1.82 -14.08
CA ALA A 97 -4.67 -0.84 -13.95
C ALA A 97 -4.18 0.61 -14.16
N MET A 98 -2.98 0.96 -13.64
CA MET A 98 -2.39 2.28 -13.83
C MET A 98 -1.98 2.50 -15.29
N GLU A 99 -1.44 1.50 -15.98
CA GLU A 99 -1.15 1.58 -17.42
C GLU A 99 -2.42 1.91 -18.23
N ILE A 100 -3.53 1.24 -17.92
CA ILE A 100 -4.84 1.52 -18.57
C ILE A 100 -5.32 2.94 -18.21
N ALA A 101 -5.19 3.37 -16.96
CA ALA A 101 -5.60 4.71 -16.54
C ALA A 101 -4.79 5.80 -17.28
N MET A 102 -3.46 5.62 -17.37
CA MET A 102 -2.58 6.54 -18.10
C MET A 102 -2.92 6.60 -19.59
N GLU A 103 -3.20 5.45 -20.23
CA GLU A 103 -3.56 5.42 -21.64
C GLU A 103 -4.88 6.15 -21.91
N LYS A 104 -5.90 5.96 -21.06
CA LYS A 104 -7.16 6.73 -21.14
C LYS A 104 -6.91 8.23 -20.90
N ALA A 105 -6.07 8.58 -19.93
CA ALA A 105 -5.72 9.97 -19.67
C ALA A 105 -5.04 10.64 -20.86
N LYS A 106 -4.18 9.94 -21.60
CA LYS A 106 -3.59 10.46 -22.86
C LYS A 106 -4.66 10.86 -23.88
N GLN A 107 -5.71 10.06 -23.98
CA GLN A 107 -6.75 10.26 -24.98
C GLN A 107 -7.72 11.39 -24.59
N VAL A 108 -8.19 11.42 -23.35
CA VAL A 108 -9.30 12.30 -22.93
C VAL A 108 -8.99 13.18 -21.72
N GLY A 109 -7.72 13.24 -21.27
CA GLY A 109 -7.27 14.12 -20.20
C GLY A 109 -7.26 13.46 -18.82
N THR A 110 -8.14 12.53 -18.54
CA THR A 110 -8.18 11.75 -17.29
C THR A 110 -8.53 10.30 -17.57
N GLY A 111 -7.99 9.38 -16.74
CA GLY A 111 -8.33 7.97 -16.82
C GLY A 111 -8.52 7.40 -15.40
N TRP A 112 -9.58 6.63 -15.20
CA TRP A 112 -9.96 6.04 -13.92
C TRP A 112 -10.25 4.56 -14.10
N VAL A 113 -9.62 3.74 -13.26
CA VAL A 113 -9.79 2.29 -13.29
C VAL A 113 -10.17 1.78 -11.91
N SER A 114 -11.30 1.12 -11.83
CA SER A 114 -11.72 0.38 -10.64
C SER A 114 -11.43 -1.11 -10.85
N VAL A 115 -10.86 -1.77 -9.86
CA VAL A 115 -10.38 -3.16 -9.95
C VAL A 115 -11.18 -4.02 -9.00
N LYS A 116 -11.61 -5.19 -9.44
CA LYS A 116 -12.13 -6.26 -8.60
C LYS A 116 -11.28 -7.52 -8.70
N ASN A 117 -11.53 -8.48 -7.81
CA ASN A 117 -10.93 -9.81 -7.83
C ASN A 117 -9.39 -9.78 -7.86
N SER A 118 -8.82 -8.90 -7.04
CA SER A 118 -7.37 -8.75 -6.84
C SER A 118 -6.97 -9.17 -5.43
N ASN A 119 -5.70 -8.99 -5.11
CA ASN A 119 -5.09 -9.23 -3.81
C ASN A 119 -4.30 -8.00 -3.34
N HIS A 120 -3.68 -8.09 -2.15
CA HIS A 120 -2.83 -7.03 -1.61
C HIS A 120 -1.79 -6.54 -2.63
N PHE A 121 -1.64 -5.20 -2.77
CA PHE A 121 -0.87 -4.59 -3.87
C PHE A 121 0.44 -3.90 -3.44
N GLY A 122 0.92 -4.14 -2.20
CA GLY A 122 2.10 -3.46 -1.66
C GLY A 122 1.78 -2.04 -1.18
N ILE A 123 2.67 -1.09 -1.42
CA ILE A 123 2.46 0.32 -1.11
C ILE A 123 1.67 1.03 -2.22
N ALA A 124 0.70 1.85 -1.84
CA ALA A 124 -0.13 2.58 -2.79
C ALA A 124 0.69 3.63 -3.58
N GLY A 125 1.71 4.21 -2.93
CA GLY A 125 2.60 5.20 -3.53
C GLY A 125 3.32 4.72 -4.78
N TYR A 126 3.71 3.44 -4.86
CA TYR A 126 4.34 2.90 -6.07
C TYR A 126 3.44 3.10 -7.30
N HIS A 127 2.18 2.70 -7.17
CA HIS A 127 1.23 2.77 -8.28
C HIS A 127 0.94 4.22 -8.69
N ALA A 128 0.76 5.12 -7.72
CA ALA A 128 0.56 6.54 -8.00
C ALA A 128 1.80 7.16 -8.70
N MET A 129 3.01 6.80 -8.28
CA MET A 129 4.25 7.31 -8.86
C MET A 129 4.49 6.88 -10.31
N MET A 130 3.89 5.78 -10.79
CA MET A 130 3.99 5.38 -12.19
C MET A 130 3.54 6.48 -13.16
N ALA A 131 2.55 7.28 -12.78
CA ALA A 131 2.05 8.38 -13.60
C ALA A 131 3.06 9.52 -13.76
N LEU A 132 4.01 9.67 -12.82
CA LEU A 132 5.06 10.69 -12.88
C LEU A 132 5.99 10.51 -14.09
N GLU A 133 6.22 9.26 -14.53
CA GLU A 133 7.05 8.95 -15.70
C GLU A 133 6.49 9.56 -17.00
N GLN A 134 5.19 9.87 -16.99
CA GLN A 134 4.48 10.49 -18.11
C GLN A 134 4.00 11.92 -17.78
N GLU A 135 4.58 12.54 -16.75
CA GLU A 135 4.25 13.87 -16.29
C GLU A 135 2.76 14.05 -15.90
N MET A 136 2.13 12.98 -15.44
CA MET A 136 0.73 12.97 -15.00
C MET A 136 0.64 12.95 -13.47
N ILE A 137 -0.48 13.44 -12.94
CA ILE A 137 -0.86 13.21 -11.55
C ILE A 137 -1.38 11.79 -11.45
N GLY A 138 -0.84 10.99 -10.51
CA GLY A 138 -1.30 9.63 -10.24
C GLY A 138 -2.01 9.53 -8.90
N ILE A 139 -3.06 8.70 -8.84
CA ILE A 139 -3.84 8.41 -7.63
C ILE A 139 -3.97 6.90 -7.52
N ALA A 140 -3.78 6.37 -6.32
CA ALA A 140 -3.99 4.94 -6.03
C ALA A 140 -4.64 4.77 -4.66
N MET A 141 -5.66 3.93 -4.61
CA MET A 141 -6.38 3.54 -3.40
C MET A 141 -6.63 2.04 -3.42
N THR A 142 -6.75 1.43 -2.26
CA THR A 142 -7.19 0.04 -2.11
C THR A 142 -7.93 -0.16 -0.80
N ASN A 143 -8.92 -1.04 -0.80
CA ASN A 143 -9.43 -1.54 0.46
C ASN A 143 -8.52 -2.65 1.00
N ALA A 144 -8.71 -3.01 2.26
CA ALA A 144 -7.90 -4.00 2.96
C ALA A 144 -8.75 -4.78 3.97
N SER A 145 -8.15 -5.84 4.55
CA SER A 145 -8.78 -6.63 5.62
C SER A 145 -9.36 -5.77 6.72
N ALA A 146 -10.52 -6.13 7.24
CA ALA A 146 -11.21 -5.40 8.30
C ALA A 146 -10.39 -5.42 9.62
N LEU A 147 -9.79 -4.29 9.97
CA LEU A 147 -9.00 -4.08 11.17
C LEU A 147 -9.42 -2.82 11.94
N VAL A 148 -10.26 -1.98 11.35
CA VAL A 148 -10.57 -0.62 11.81
C VAL A 148 -12.02 -0.54 12.22
N ALA A 149 -12.29 0.00 13.40
CA ALA A 149 -13.63 0.32 13.85
C ALA A 149 -14.07 1.70 13.30
N PRO A 150 -15.27 1.81 12.73
CA PRO A 150 -15.90 3.11 12.50
C PRO A 150 -16.00 3.93 13.78
N THR A 151 -16.05 5.25 13.68
CA THR A 151 -16.27 6.12 14.85
C THR A 151 -17.52 5.67 15.61
N TYR A 152 -17.38 5.43 16.91
CA TYR A 152 -18.40 4.88 17.85
C TYR A 152 -18.72 3.39 17.68
N ALA A 153 -18.12 2.66 16.76
CA ALA A 153 -18.30 1.21 16.68
C ALA A 153 -17.24 0.47 17.51
N ALA A 154 -17.60 -0.67 18.07
CA ALA A 154 -16.66 -1.63 18.63
C ALA A 154 -16.17 -2.65 17.60
N GLU A 155 -16.95 -2.86 16.52
CA GLU A 155 -16.64 -3.83 15.47
C GLU A 155 -15.64 -3.31 14.43
N LYS A 156 -14.79 -4.22 13.93
CA LYS A 156 -13.89 -4.00 12.80
C LYS A 156 -14.67 -4.11 11.49
N LEU A 157 -14.95 -3.00 10.82
CA LEU A 157 -15.74 -2.98 9.58
C LEU A 157 -14.96 -2.46 8.37
N LEU A 158 -13.83 -1.77 8.57
CA LEU A 158 -13.00 -1.24 7.48
C LEU A 158 -11.55 -1.74 7.57
N GLY A 159 -10.87 -1.75 6.45
CA GLY A 159 -9.43 -1.89 6.39
C GLY A 159 -8.70 -0.59 6.71
N THR A 160 -7.38 -0.61 6.64
CA THR A 160 -6.52 0.58 6.77
C THR A 160 -6.62 1.50 5.56
N ASN A 161 -7.20 1.04 4.47
CA ASN A 161 -7.69 1.74 3.30
C ASN A 161 -6.83 2.96 2.88
N PRO A 162 -5.61 2.71 2.35
CA PRO A 162 -4.66 3.78 2.04
C PRO A 162 -5.09 4.61 0.83
N ILE A 163 -4.60 5.86 0.83
CA ILE A 163 -4.68 6.81 -0.29
C ILE A 163 -3.25 7.19 -0.66
N ALA A 164 -2.91 7.13 -1.94
CA ALA A 164 -1.69 7.70 -2.45
C ALA A 164 -1.97 8.67 -3.59
N VAL A 165 -1.24 9.78 -3.59
CA VAL A 165 -1.29 10.80 -4.65
C VAL A 165 0.14 11.21 -4.98
N ALA A 166 0.50 11.14 -6.25
CA ALA A 166 1.79 11.58 -6.77
C ALA A 166 1.59 12.72 -7.77
N ILE A 167 2.26 13.85 -7.54
CA ILE A 167 2.10 15.09 -8.32
C ILE A 167 3.47 15.52 -8.83
N PRO A 168 3.67 15.65 -10.16
CA PRO A 168 4.94 16.09 -10.72
C PRO A 168 5.21 17.57 -10.44
N ALA A 169 6.48 17.94 -10.41
CA ALA A 169 6.97 19.30 -10.28
C ALA A 169 7.94 19.62 -11.43
N GLY A 170 8.55 20.80 -11.44
CA GLY A 170 9.50 21.24 -12.46
C GLY A 170 10.95 20.87 -12.09
N GLN A 171 11.58 21.69 -11.25
CA GLN A 171 12.94 21.48 -10.76
C GLN A 171 12.96 20.76 -9.41
N GLU A 172 11.91 20.92 -8.62
CA GLU A 172 11.75 20.27 -7.34
C GLU A 172 11.37 18.78 -7.51
N ALA A 173 11.70 17.96 -6.51
CA ALA A 173 11.25 16.58 -6.48
C ALA A 173 9.71 16.52 -6.34
N PRO A 174 9.04 15.52 -6.94
CA PRO A 174 7.58 15.44 -6.93
C PRO A 174 7.01 15.32 -5.51
N PHE A 175 5.81 15.84 -5.31
CA PHE A 175 5.00 15.58 -4.13
C PHE A 175 4.46 14.14 -4.19
N VAL A 176 4.68 13.35 -3.14
CA VAL A 176 4.17 11.97 -3.05
C VAL A 176 3.61 11.74 -1.66
N ALA A 177 2.29 11.81 -1.54
CA ALA A 177 1.59 11.41 -0.32
C ALA A 177 1.16 9.95 -0.44
N ASP A 178 1.47 9.12 0.58
CA ASP A 178 1.02 7.73 0.70
C ASP A 178 0.75 7.48 2.19
N PHE A 179 -0.51 7.30 2.54
CA PHE A 179 -0.91 7.19 3.95
C PHE A 179 -2.15 6.32 4.13
N ALA A 180 -2.17 5.55 5.22
CA ALA A 180 -3.36 4.85 5.68
C ALA A 180 -4.40 5.85 6.23
N THR A 181 -5.69 5.52 6.13
CA THR A 181 -6.78 6.30 6.73
C THR A 181 -7.00 5.97 8.22
N THR A 182 -5.97 5.41 8.87
CA THR A 182 -5.93 5.06 10.29
C THR A 182 -4.85 5.85 11.02
N THR A 183 -5.01 6.02 12.34
CA THR A 183 -4.03 6.71 13.18
C THR A 183 -2.68 5.98 13.18
N ALA A 184 -2.70 4.65 13.15
CA ALA A 184 -1.50 3.83 13.06
C ALA A 184 -1.70 2.68 12.08
N ALA A 185 -0.62 2.27 11.40
CA ALA A 185 -0.59 1.05 10.62
C ALA A 185 -0.47 -0.18 11.54
N ASN A 186 -1.05 -1.33 11.15
CA ASN A 186 -0.92 -2.59 11.90
C ASN A 186 0.56 -2.97 12.16
N GLY A 187 1.45 -2.72 11.20
CA GLY A 187 2.88 -2.99 11.36
C GLY A 187 3.53 -2.29 12.57
N LYS A 188 3.03 -1.12 13.00
CA LYS A 188 3.50 -0.46 14.22
C LYS A 188 3.11 -1.24 15.49
N LEU A 189 1.91 -1.85 15.51
CA LEU A 189 1.49 -2.73 16.59
C LEU A 189 2.34 -4.00 16.61
N GLU A 190 2.64 -4.60 15.45
CA GLU A 190 3.50 -5.78 15.33
C GLU A 190 4.92 -5.51 15.87
N ILE A 191 5.48 -4.33 15.60
CA ILE A 191 6.77 -3.90 16.17
C ILE A 191 6.68 -3.76 17.69
N ALA A 192 5.62 -3.13 18.21
CA ALA A 192 5.41 -2.98 19.63
C ALA A 192 5.26 -4.35 20.34
N GLN A 193 4.51 -5.29 19.72
CA GLN A 193 4.38 -6.67 20.21
C GLN A 193 5.75 -7.38 20.33
N ARG A 194 6.57 -7.31 19.27
CA ARG A 194 7.89 -7.96 19.24
C ARG A 194 8.83 -7.40 20.30
N ASN A 195 8.72 -6.09 20.55
CA ASN A 195 9.55 -5.41 21.56
C ASN A 195 8.93 -5.43 22.96
N ASN A 196 7.75 -6.03 23.13
CA ASN A 196 7.00 -6.08 24.38
C ASN A 196 6.80 -4.69 25.00
N ILE A 197 6.45 -3.70 24.18
CA ILE A 197 6.17 -2.32 24.60
C ILE A 197 4.71 -1.96 24.36
N SER A 198 4.20 -1.02 25.15
CA SER A 198 2.86 -0.47 25.00
C SER A 198 2.76 0.39 23.75
N ILE A 199 1.55 0.44 23.14
CA ILE A 199 1.24 1.41 22.09
C ILE A 199 0.70 2.71 22.69
N PRO A 200 0.82 3.85 21.98
CA PRO A 200 0.16 5.08 22.40
C PRO A 200 -1.36 4.94 22.47
N LEU A 201 -1.99 5.63 23.42
CA LEU A 201 -3.45 5.81 23.42
C LEU A 201 -3.89 6.46 22.10
N GLY A 202 -5.06 6.07 21.63
CA GLY A 202 -5.63 6.60 20.39
C GLY A 202 -5.20 5.86 19.11
N TRP A 203 -4.35 4.81 19.23
CA TRP A 203 -4.05 3.93 18.08
C TRP A 203 -5.07 2.82 17.91
N ALA A 204 -5.58 2.29 19.02
CA ALA A 204 -6.48 1.16 19.03
C ALA A 204 -7.46 1.23 20.21
N GLN A 205 -8.52 0.45 20.12
CA GLN A 205 -9.53 0.21 21.14
C GLN A 205 -9.67 -1.29 21.43
N ASP A 206 -10.21 -1.63 22.61
CA ASP A 206 -10.55 -3.01 22.95
C ASP A 206 -11.86 -3.48 22.28
N ALA A 207 -12.31 -4.68 22.59
CA ALA A 207 -13.51 -5.27 22.00
C ALA A 207 -14.82 -4.55 22.44
N GLU A 208 -14.79 -3.80 23.50
CA GLU A 208 -15.89 -2.99 24.04
C GLU A 208 -15.84 -1.53 23.53
N GLY A 209 -14.78 -1.15 22.80
CA GLY A 209 -14.60 0.20 22.27
C GLY A 209 -13.85 1.15 23.18
N ASN A 210 -13.22 0.66 24.28
CA ASN A 210 -12.44 1.50 25.18
C ASN A 210 -11.01 1.69 24.66
N ALA A 211 -10.41 2.86 24.93
CA ALA A 211 -9.03 3.14 24.59
C ALA A 211 -8.07 2.16 25.28
N THR A 212 -7.06 1.68 24.55
CA THR A 212 -6.09 0.69 25.06
C THR A 212 -4.66 1.00 24.66
N GLN A 213 -3.71 0.53 25.48
CA GLN A 213 -2.27 0.56 25.20
C GLN A 213 -1.70 -0.85 24.93
N ASP A 214 -2.57 -1.86 24.84
CA ASP A 214 -2.13 -3.24 24.58
C ASP A 214 -1.81 -3.44 23.10
N ALA A 215 -0.54 -3.66 22.77
CA ALA A 215 -0.10 -3.95 21.42
C ALA A 215 -0.72 -5.24 20.84
N ASN A 216 -1.20 -6.18 21.66
CA ASN A 216 -1.80 -7.43 21.23
C ASN A 216 -3.31 -7.33 21.00
N ILE A 217 -3.89 -6.15 21.11
CA ILE A 217 -5.35 -5.96 21.17
C ILE A 217 -6.09 -6.52 19.94
N LEU A 218 -5.50 -6.45 18.75
CA LEU A 218 -6.13 -7.00 17.53
C LEU A 218 -6.35 -8.52 17.59
N LYS A 219 -5.51 -9.25 18.35
CA LYS A 219 -5.65 -10.69 18.61
C LYS A 219 -6.71 -11.00 19.68
N LYS A 220 -7.11 -9.98 20.44
CA LYS A 220 -8.09 -10.06 21.54
C LYS A 220 -9.47 -9.49 21.15
N GLY A 221 -9.70 -9.29 19.86
CA GLY A 221 -10.98 -8.79 19.35
C GLY A 221 -11.07 -7.27 19.17
N GLY A 222 -10.10 -6.48 19.68
CA GLY A 222 -10.09 -5.04 19.51
C GLY A 222 -9.75 -4.58 18.09
N ALA A 223 -9.77 -3.27 17.84
CA ALA A 223 -9.67 -2.65 16.53
C ALA A 223 -8.69 -1.46 16.53
N LEU A 224 -8.16 -1.15 15.34
CA LEU A 224 -7.48 0.12 15.08
C LEU A 224 -8.50 1.27 15.03
N LEU A 225 -8.02 2.48 15.31
CA LEU A 225 -8.83 3.69 15.19
C LEU A 225 -8.57 4.43 13.87
N PRO A 226 -9.60 5.09 13.30
CA PRO A 226 -9.46 5.94 12.13
C PRO A 226 -8.47 7.09 12.37
N LEU A 227 -7.96 7.67 11.31
CA LEU A 227 -7.17 8.89 11.37
C LEU A 227 -7.93 9.97 12.13
N GLY A 228 -7.28 10.59 13.13
CA GLY A 228 -7.91 11.46 14.10
C GLY A 228 -8.31 10.75 15.41
N SER A 229 -7.96 9.45 15.57
CA SER A 229 -8.05 8.74 16.84
C SER A 229 -9.47 8.64 17.41
N GLU A 230 -9.82 9.47 18.37
CA GLU A 230 -11.14 9.56 18.98
C GLU A 230 -11.99 10.65 18.32
N LYS A 231 -13.27 10.70 18.61
CA LYS A 231 -14.18 11.64 17.96
C LYS A 231 -13.79 13.10 18.17
N GLU A 232 -13.40 13.44 19.37
CA GLU A 232 -12.98 14.80 19.78
C GLU A 232 -11.75 15.25 19.00
N GLN A 233 -10.92 14.32 18.56
CA GLN A 233 -9.72 14.55 17.73
C GLN A 233 -10.01 14.41 16.23
N GLY A 234 -11.24 14.08 15.83
CA GLY A 234 -11.68 14.07 14.45
C GLY A 234 -11.70 12.72 13.75
N SER A 235 -11.79 11.59 14.48
CA SER A 235 -11.84 10.24 13.90
C SER A 235 -12.93 10.07 12.83
N HIS A 236 -14.06 10.77 12.94
CA HIS A 236 -15.12 10.76 11.93
C HIS A 236 -14.62 11.22 10.54
N LYS A 237 -13.58 12.07 10.48
CA LYS A 237 -12.94 12.48 9.21
C LYS A 237 -12.13 11.34 8.62
N GLY A 238 -11.32 10.66 9.45
CA GLY A 238 -10.58 9.46 9.03
C GLY A 238 -11.50 8.30 8.65
N TYR A 239 -12.59 8.10 9.40
CA TYR A 239 -13.63 7.14 9.05
C TYR A 239 -14.27 7.47 7.68
N ALA A 240 -14.62 8.73 7.42
CA ALA A 240 -15.15 9.14 6.14
C ALA A 240 -14.16 8.90 4.99
N LEU A 241 -12.86 9.23 5.18
CA LEU A 241 -11.82 8.95 4.20
C LEU A 241 -11.69 7.44 3.92
N GLY A 242 -11.61 6.61 4.96
CA GLY A 242 -11.55 5.15 4.82
C GLY A 242 -12.76 4.57 4.12
N SER A 243 -13.97 5.13 4.36
CA SER A 243 -15.20 4.74 3.68
C SER A 243 -15.18 5.12 2.20
N ILE A 244 -14.70 6.31 1.84
CA ILE A 244 -14.54 6.73 0.44
C ILE A 244 -13.63 5.74 -0.30
N VAL A 245 -12.50 5.37 0.32
CA VAL A 245 -11.58 4.39 -0.26
C VAL A 245 -12.26 3.04 -0.48
N ASP A 246 -12.98 2.54 0.53
CA ASP A 246 -13.70 1.25 0.42
C ASP A 246 -14.76 1.28 -0.69
N ILE A 247 -15.54 2.36 -0.76
CA ILE A 247 -16.59 2.53 -1.77
C ILE A 247 -15.99 2.59 -3.18
N PHE A 248 -14.95 3.41 -3.40
CA PHE A 248 -14.35 3.57 -4.73
C PHE A 248 -13.58 2.33 -5.17
N SER A 249 -12.83 1.72 -4.23
CA SER A 249 -12.03 0.54 -4.54
C SER A 249 -12.87 -0.72 -4.71
N ALA A 250 -13.89 -0.90 -3.88
CA ALA A 250 -14.59 -2.18 -3.82
C ALA A 250 -16.05 -2.12 -4.24
N VAL A 251 -16.87 -1.25 -3.64
CA VAL A 251 -18.32 -1.19 -4.00
C VAL A 251 -18.47 -0.82 -5.47
N LEU A 252 -17.69 0.14 -5.97
CA LEU A 252 -17.74 0.62 -7.35
C LEU A 252 -17.26 -0.44 -8.36
N SER A 253 -16.29 -1.29 -7.97
CA SER A 253 -15.72 -2.31 -8.85
C SER A 253 -16.49 -3.64 -8.84
N GLY A 254 -17.25 -3.93 -7.77
CA GLY A 254 -17.81 -5.23 -7.47
C GLY A 254 -16.85 -6.16 -6.72
N ALA A 255 -15.80 -5.62 -6.10
CA ALA A 255 -14.97 -6.35 -5.15
C ALA A 255 -15.67 -6.51 -3.80
N SER A 256 -15.12 -7.36 -2.93
CA SER A 256 -15.60 -7.50 -1.56
C SER A 256 -15.21 -6.28 -0.73
N PHE A 257 -16.14 -5.72 0.03
CA PHE A 257 -16.01 -4.45 0.76
C PHE A 257 -16.26 -4.61 2.25
N GLY A 258 -15.83 -3.63 3.03
CA GLY A 258 -16.05 -3.58 4.47
C GLY A 258 -15.59 -4.84 5.19
N PRO A 259 -16.45 -5.46 6.04
CA PRO A 259 -16.09 -6.66 6.81
C PRO A 259 -15.92 -7.91 5.94
N TRP A 260 -16.37 -7.90 4.69
CA TRP A 260 -16.20 -9.00 3.73
C TRP A 260 -14.92 -8.92 2.90
N ALA A 261 -14.10 -7.89 3.09
CA ALA A 261 -12.80 -7.80 2.43
C ALA A 261 -11.91 -9.01 2.83
N PRO A 262 -11.32 -9.74 1.85
CA PRO A 262 -10.50 -10.92 2.13
C PRO A 262 -9.34 -10.62 3.06
N PRO A 263 -9.11 -11.42 4.13
CA PRO A 263 -8.01 -11.20 5.04
C PRO A 263 -6.67 -11.56 4.38
N PHE A 264 -5.64 -10.71 4.56
CA PHE A 264 -4.29 -11.02 4.06
C PHE A 264 -3.66 -12.24 4.75
N PRO A 265 -3.76 -12.44 6.10
CA PRO A 265 -3.22 -13.64 6.71
C PRO A 265 -3.97 -14.89 6.23
N ALA A 266 -3.22 -15.85 5.64
CA ALA A 266 -3.77 -17.06 5.05
C ALA A 266 -4.50 -17.98 6.05
N TYR A 267 -4.16 -17.90 7.35
CA TYR A 267 -4.78 -18.68 8.42
C TYR A 267 -6.12 -18.10 8.91
N VAL A 268 -6.44 -16.88 8.50
CA VAL A 268 -7.75 -16.28 8.80
C VAL A 268 -8.76 -16.76 7.76
N PRO A 269 -9.90 -17.35 8.17
CA PRO A 269 -10.89 -17.84 7.22
C PRO A 269 -11.48 -16.70 6.39
N MET A 270 -11.91 -17.03 5.19
CA MET A 270 -12.65 -16.10 4.34
C MET A 270 -14.00 -15.79 4.99
N PRO A 271 -14.47 -14.53 4.91
CA PRO A 271 -15.82 -14.19 5.34
C PRO A 271 -16.88 -14.99 4.56
N GLU A 272 -17.96 -15.35 5.23
CA GLU A 272 -19.10 -16.00 4.59
C GLU A 272 -19.93 -14.98 3.80
N ASN A 273 -20.61 -15.45 2.74
CA ASN A 273 -21.55 -14.67 1.95
C ASN A 273 -20.97 -13.32 1.45
N MET A 274 -19.73 -13.34 0.98
CA MET A 274 -19.07 -12.14 0.43
C MET A 274 -19.89 -11.56 -0.74
N PRO A 275 -20.24 -10.27 -0.70
CA PRO A 275 -21.06 -9.64 -1.73
C PRO A 275 -20.31 -9.36 -3.05
N GLY A 276 -18.99 -9.57 -3.09
CA GLY A 276 -18.13 -9.31 -4.23
C GLY A 276 -16.94 -10.25 -4.32
N GLU A 277 -15.97 -9.96 -5.18
CA GLU A 277 -14.85 -10.83 -5.47
C GLU A 277 -13.50 -10.16 -5.14
N GLY A 278 -12.72 -10.78 -4.26
CA GLY A 278 -11.34 -10.35 -3.94
C GLY A 278 -11.24 -8.96 -3.30
N LEU A 279 -10.04 -8.40 -3.28
CA LEU A 279 -9.79 -7.01 -2.93
C LEU A 279 -10.02 -6.11 -4.14
N GLY A 280 -10.41 -4.86 -3.88
CA GLY A 280 -10.62 -3.83 -4.89
C GLY A 280 -9.54 -2.76 -4.83
N HIS A 281 -9.27 -2.13 -5.98
CA HIS A 281 -8.41 -0.95 -6.09
C HIS A 281 -9.11 0.13 -6.90
N PHE A 282 -8.75 1.39 -6.63
CA PHE A 282 -9.16 2.53 -7.45
C PHE A 282 -7.92 3.30 -7.87
N ILE A 283 -7.70 3.35 -9.18
CA ILE A 283 -6.49 3.87 -9.79
C ILE A 283 -6.87 5.00 -10.74
N GLY A 284 -6.13 6.11 -10.70
CA GLY A 284 -6.39 7.26 -11.56
C GLY A 284 -5.14 7.92 -12.08
N ALA A 285 -5.21 8.43 -13.31
CA ALA A 285 -4.20 9.28 -13.90
C ALA A 285 -4.85 10.53 -14.51
N MET A 286 -4.19 11.68 -14.35
CA MET A 286 -4.69 12.96 -14.89
C MET A 286 -3.55 13.69 -15.59
N ARG A 287 -3.75 14.10 -16.84
CA ARG A 287 -2.87 15.01 -17.54
C ARG A 287 -3.02 16.42 -16.99
N ILE A 288 -1.90 17.06 -16.74
CA ILE A 288 -1.86 18.45 -16.24
C ILE A 288 -2.41 19.41 -17.30
N ASP A 289 -2.01 19.22 -18.56
CA ASP A 289 -2.39 20.07 -19.68
C ASP A 289 -3.87 19.95 -20.09
N ALA A 290 -4.60 18.98 -19.53
CA ALA A 290 -6.06 18.92 -19.62
C ALA A 290 -6.76 19.97 -18.74
N PHE A 291 -6.04 20.61 -17.81
CA PHE A 291 -6.56 21.64 -16.91
C PHE A 291 -5.94 23.01 -17.17
N ARG A 292 -4.60 23.06 -17.38
CA ARG A 292 -3.84 24.28 -17.65
C ARG A 292 -2.47 23.95 -18.26
N PRO A 293 -1.75 24.92 -18.83
CA PRO A 293 -0.40 24.70 -19.35
C PRO A 293 0.51 24.01 -18.32
N ALA A 294 1.13 22.89 -18.72
CA ALA A 294 1.91 22.05 -17.81
C ALA A 294 3.14 22.79 -17.22
N ALA A 295 3.76 23.67 -18.03
CA ALA A 295 4.89 24.49 -17.56
C ALA A 295 4.51 25.42 -16.41
N ASP A 296 3.34 26.10 -16.51
CA ASP A 296 2.85 27.01 -15.47
C ASP A 296 2.50 26.25 -14.20
N PHE A 297 1.90 25.06 -14.34
CA PHE A 297 1.61 24.19 -13.21
C PHE A 297 2.89 23.78 -12.49
N LYS A 298 3.89 23.27 -13.22
CA LYS A 298 5.15 22.81 -12.65
C LYS A 298 5.91 23.94 -11.94
N SER A 299 5.93 25.13 -12.54
CA SER A 299 6.52 26.31 -11.91
C SER A 299 5.82 26.67 -10.59
N ASN A 300 4.49 26.60 -10.55
CA ASN A 300 3.73 26.83 -9.32
C ASN A 300 3.95 25.70 -8.29
N MET A 301 4.10 24.47 -8.72
CA MET A 301 4.46 23.37 -7.83
C MET A 301 5.84 23.57 -7.19
N ASP A 302 6.82 24.02 -7.97
CA ASP A 302 8.15 24.33 -7.44
C ASP A 302 8.08 25.45 -6.38
N LEU A 303 7.33 26.52 -6.64
CA LEU A 303 7.10 27.59 -5.67
C LEU A 303 6.41 27.08 -4.40
N TRP A 304 5.40 26.24 -4.55
CA TRP A 304 4.66 25.63 -3.44
C TRP A 304 5.59 24.75 -2.58
N LEU A 305 6.30 23.83 -3.20
CA LEU A 305 7.22 22.90 -2.54
C LEU A 305 8.33 23.65 -1.81
N HIS A 306 8.93 24.61 -2.49
CA HIS A 306 10.00 25.46 -1.92
C HIS A 306 9.48 26.24 -0.70
N ARG A 307 8.28 26.85 -0.80
CA ARG A 307 7.71 27.62 0.31
C ARG A 307 7.45 26.76 1.54
N PHE A 308 6.93 25.54 1.36
CA PHE A 308 6.62 24.65 2.47
C PHE A 308 7.86 24.04 3.10
N ARG A 309 8.86 23.61 2.32
CA ARG A 309 10.14 23.12 2.86
C ARG A 309 10.89 24.18 3.66
N ASN A 310 10.78 25.44 3.25
CA ASN A 310 11.41 26.57 3.93
C ASN A 310 10.50 27.28 4.95
N ALA A 311 9.44 26.62 5.42
CA ALA A 311 8.66 27.09 6.54
C ALA A 311 9.51 27.04 7.83
N THR A 312 9.27 27.97 8.77
CA THR A 312 9.97 27.96 10.06
C THR A 312 9.66 26.67 10.82
N PRO A 313 10.68 25.86 11.15
CA PRO A 313 10.44 24.63 11.92
C PRO A 313 9.90 24.93 13.31
N ALA A 314 9.07 24.05 13.82
CA ALA A 314 8.62 24.10 15.21
C ALA A 314 9.79 23.84 16.16
N SER A 315 9.67 24.31 17.42
CA SER A 315 10.70 24.07 18.45
C SER A 315 11.05 22.58 18.57
N GLY A 316 12.35 22.29 18.58
CA GLY A 316 12.86 20.92 18.65
C GLY A 316 12.96 20.18 17.29
N HIS A 317 12.63 20.83 16.18
CA HIS A 317 12.76 20.29 14.84
C HIS A 317 13.75 21.10 14.00
N GLU A 318 14.55 20.44 13.16
CA GLU A 318 15.56 21.07 12.33
C GLU A 318 15.02 21.59 11.00
N GLN A 319 13.99 20.91 10.45
CA GLN A 319 13.41 21.22 9.14
C GLN A 319 11.96 20.78 9.02
N VAL A 320 11.28 21.31 8.00
CA VAL A 320 9.94 20.89 7.59
C VAL A 320 10.05 19.97 6.38
N TYR A 321 9.36 18.86 6.42
CA TYR A 321 9.28 17.90 5.32
C TYR A 321 7.98 18.08 4.54
N VAL A 322 8.05 17.89 3.24
CA VAL A 322 6.89 17.70 2.38
C VAL A 322 6.71 16.21 2.11
N ALA A 323 5.49 15.79 1.87
CA ALA A 323 5.18 14.38 1.63
C ALA A 323 6.04 13.80 0.49
N GLY A 324 6.70 12.68 0.75
CA GLY A 324 7.65 12.01 -0.14
C GLY A 324 9.13 12.35 0.10
N ASP A 325 9.46 13.37 0.91
CA ASP A 325 10.85 13.76 1.17
C ASP A 325 11.60 12.69 1.98
N ILE A 326 10.98 12.19 3.04
CA ILE A 326 11.56 11.18 3.93
C ILE A 326 11.77 9.86 3.18
N GLU A 327 10.77 9.40 2.45
CA GLU A 327 10.83 8.18 1.67
C GLU A 327 11.89 8.25 0.57
N ARG A 328 12.05 9.40 -0.06
CA ARG A 328 13.06 9.63 -1.10
C ARG A 328 14.48 9.66 -0.52
N ALA A 329 14.66 10.27 0.64
CA ALA A 329 15.94 10.25 1.35
C ALA A 329 16.32 8.82 1.77
N MET A 330 15.35 8.06 2.28
CA MET A 330 15.52 6.66 2.64
C MET A 330 15.89 5.79 1.43
N GLU A 331 15.20 5.97 0.31
CA GLU A 331 15.48 5.25 -0.93
C GLU A 331 16.91 5.48 -1.41
N LYS A 332 17.37 6.73 -1.41
CA LYS A 332 18.76 7.07 -1.74
C LYS A 332 19.76 6.42 -0.78
N GLU A 333 19.47 6.43 0.51
CA GLU A 333 20.33 5.81 1.52
C GLU A 333 20.39 4.29 1.35
N ARG A 334 19.23 3.63 1.23
CA ARG A 334 19.15 2.16 1.14
C ARG A 334 19.70 1.60 -0.17
N MET A 335 19.63 2.36 -1.25
CA MET A 335 20.32 1.99 -2.50
C MET A 335 21.84 1.97 -2.36
N GLN A 336 22.43 2.80 -1.47
CA GLN A 336 23.86 2.88 -1.24
C GLN A 336 24.34 1.93 -0.12
N LYS A 337 23.60 1.88 0.99
CA LYS A 337 24.01 1.17 2.22
C LYS A 337 23.36 -0.22 2.37
N GLY A 338 22.41 -0.56 1.50
CA GLY A 338 21.60 -1.76 1.59
C GLY A 338 20.36 -1.58 2.48
N ILE A 339 19.46 -2.53 2.39
CA ILE A 339 18.17 -2.62 3.08
C ILE A 339 18.36 -3.42 4.36
N PRO A 340 18.11 -2.85 5.54
CA PRO A 340 18.24 -3.56 6.81
C PRO A 340 17.08 -4.52 7.02
N LEU A 341 17.36 -5.78 7.29
CA LEU A 341 16.35 -6.76 7.68
C LEU A 341 16.53 -7.14 9.16
N VAL A 342 15.43 -7.12 9.90
CA VAL A 342 15.42 -7.64 11.29
C VAL A 342 15.52 -9.16 11.30
N GLY A 343 16.12 -9.75 12.32
CA GLY A 343 16.38 -11.20 12.41
C GLY A 343 15.16 -12.08 12.18
N ALA A 344 13.98 -11.67 12.67
CA ALA A 344 12.73 -12.41 12.43
C ALA A 344 12.39 -12.51 10.93
N VAL A 345 12.55 -11.42 10.16
CA VAL A 345 12.31 -11.44 8.70
C VAL A 345 13.36 -12.30 8.00
N GLN A 346 14.64 -12.20 8.40
CA GLN A 346 15.69 -13.06 7.85
C GLN A 346 15.38 -14.56 8.05
N ASN A 347 14.92 -14.94 9.25
CA ASN A 347 14.55 -16.31 9.57
C ASN A 347 13.35 -16.78 8.73
N ASP A 348 12.33 -15.93 8.57
CA ASP A 348 11.19 -16.23 7.72
C ASP A 348 11.60 -16.44 6.25
N LEU A 349 12.52 -15.62 5.71
CA LEU A 349 13.01 -15.76 4.34
C LEU A 349 13.91 -16.99 4.17
N LYS A 350 14.73 -17.35 5.17
CA LYS A 350 15.51 -18.61 5.16
C LYS A 350 14.59 -19.83 5.13
N ALA A 351 13.59 -19.87 5.99
CA ALA A 351 12.61 -20.96 6.00
C ALA A 351 11.82 -21.05 4.68
N LEU A 352 11.48 -19.90 4.08
CA LEU A 352 10.87 -19.86 2.76
C LEU A 352 11.79 -20.40 1.67
N ALA A 353 13.06 -20.04 1.69
CA ALA A 353 14.06 -20.52 0.74
C ALA A 353 14.20 -22.05 0.81
N GLU A 354 14.36 -22.61 2.00
CA GLU A 354 14.41 -24.06 2.23
C GLU A 354 13.15 -24.74 1.69
N LYS A 355 11.97 -24.23 2.05
CA LYS A 355 10.67 -24.75 1.61
C LYS A 355 10.53 -24.79 0.09
N MET A 356 10.99 -23.76 -0.60
CA MET A 356 10.88 -23.63 -2.05
C MET A 356 12.09 -24.18 -2.81
N SER A 357 13.08 -24.76 -2.12
CA SER A 357 14.34 -25.26 -2.69
C SER A 357 15.06 -24.15 -3.49
N LEU A 358 15.16 -22.97 -2.89
CA LEU A 358 15.87 -21.79 -3.40
C LEU A 358 17.05 -21.45 -2.50
N SER A 359 18.01 -20.69 -3.02
CA SER A 359 19.11 -20.15 -2.23
C SER A 359 18.76 -18.76 -1.72
N PHE A 360 18.86 -18.56 -0.41
CA PHE A 360 18.86 -17.23 0.21
C PHE A 360 20.22 -17.07 0.88
N THR A 361 21.16 -16.50 0.12
CA THR A 361 22.56 -16.33 0.58
C THR A 361 22.67 -15.00 1.33
N ILE A 362 23.16 -15.08 2.56
CA ILE A 362 23.47 -13.93 3.43
C ILE A 362 24.81 -13.34 3.03
#